data_a558f400d210a76a4d4d8b447734509f
#
_entry.id   a558f400d210a76a4d4d8b447734509f
#
_cell.length_a   1.000
_cell.length_b   1.000
_cell.length_c   1.000
_cell.angle_alpha   90.00
_cell.angle_beta   90.00
_cell.angle_gamma   90.00
#
_symmetry.space_group_name_H-M   'P 1'
#
loop_
_entity.id
_entity.type
_entity.pdbx_description
1 polymer ?
#
loop_
_entity_poly.entity_id
_entity_poly.type
_entity_poly.pdbx_seq_one_letter_code
_entity_poly.pdbx_strand_id
1 'polypeptide(L)'
;MNIKKQYLTWDDVNNLLDIIYEQCKDEIGLVAGVPRGGQLLAILYSHRFDVPYTEYISNHYPHMLVLDDIADSGKTFSELKKEFPNPKYAALQYKEVSTFKPDYYGEKIDKDFGWIVYPWEKQDSKPIQDYLDNKK
;
A
#
# COMPACT_ATOMS: atom_id res chain seq x y z
N MET A 1 19.71 7.70 18.46
CA MET A 1 19.94 6.65 17.45
C MET A 1 19.34 7.09 16.12
N ASN A 2 20.14 7.03 15.07
CA ASN A 2 19.68 7.41 13.73
C ASN A 2 18.91 6.27 13.09
N ILE A 3 17.74 6.60 12.53
CA ILE A 3 16.95 5.64 11.79
C ILE A 3 17.50 5.58 10.35
N LYS A 4 17.84 4.39 9.90
CA LYS A 4 18.30 4.17 8.54
C LYS A 4 17.15 4.44 7.57
N LYS A 5 17.39 5.23 6.52
CA LYS A 5 16.41 5.52 5.49
C LYS A 5 16.72 4.76 4.21
N GLN A 6 15.69 4.22 3.58
CA GLN A 6 15.77 3.56 2.29
C GLN A 6 14.95 4.38 1.29
N TYR A 7 15.61 4.88 0.26
CA TYR A 7 14.96 5.73 -0.74
C TYR A 7 14.56 4.90 -1.95
N LEU A 8 13.26 4.88 -2.25
CA LEU A 8 12.77 4.21 -3.46
C LEU A 8 12.70 5.19 -4.61
N THR A 9 12.97 4.68 -5.81
CA THR A 9 12.82 5.44 -7.05
C THR A 9 11.45 5.16 -7.64
N TRP A 10 11.05 5.97 -8.65
CA TRP A 10 9.83 5.67 -9.41
C TRP A 10 9.91 4.32 -10.12
N ASP A 11 11.11 3.93 -10.59
CA ASP A 11 11.30 2.61 -11.20
C ASP A 11 11.07 1.50 -10.18
N ASP A 12 11.53 1.68 -8.95
CA ASP A 12 11.26 0.71 -7.88
C ASP A 12 9.77 0.56 -7.64
N VAL A 13 9.05 1.67 -7.56
CA VAL A 13 7.59 1.66 -7.35
C VAL A 13 6.90 0.94 -8.50
N ASN A 14 7.26 1.26 -9.74
CA ASN A 14 6.65 0.63 -10.91
C ASN A 14 6.91 -0.88 -10.94
N ASN A 15 8.12 -1.30 -10.58
CA ASN A 15 8.47 -2.72 -10.52
C ASN A 15 7.63 -3.46 -9.48
N LEU A 16 7.43 -2.83 -8.31
CA LEU A 16 6.61 -3.44 -7.26
C LEU A 16 5.13 -3.50 -7.66
N LEU A 17 4.63 -2.48 -8.36
CA LEU A 17 3.26 -2.52 -8.90
C LEU A 17 3.10 -3.63 -9.93
N ASP A 18 4.09 -3.85 -10.78
CA ASP A 18 4.07 -4.94 -11.76
C ASP A 18 3.96 -6.30 -11.06
N ILE A 19 4.70 -6.48 -9.96
CA ILE A 19 4.67 -7.71 -9.18
C ILE A 19 3.27 -7.94 -8.59
N ILE A 20 2.65 -6.88 -8.04
CA ILE A 20 1.30 -6.97 -7.51
C ILE A 20 0.30 -7.32 -8.62
N TYR A 21 0.40 -6.62 -9.76
CA TYR A 21 -0.51 -6.85 -10.88
C TYR A 21 -0.48 -8.31 -11.35
N GLU A 22 0.70 -8.89 -11.48
CA GLU A 22 0.83 -10.29 -11.91
C GLU A 22 0.16 -11.26 -10.94
N GLN A 23 0.11 -10.91 -9.65
CA GLN A 23 -0.53 -11.75 -8.64
C GLN A 23 -2.06 -11.71 -8.73
N CYS A 24 -2.64 -10.60 -9.18
CA CYS A 24 -4.08 -10.37 -9.02
C CYS A 24 -4.82 -9.96 -10.29
N LYS A 25 -4.18 -9.90 -11.42
CA LYS A 25 -4.77 -9.34 -12.65
C LYS A 25 -6.07 -10.01 -13.08
N ASP A 26 -6.21 -11.30 -12.80
CA ASP A 26 -7.41 -12.04 -13.21
C ASP A 26 -8.56 -11.92 -12.21
N GLU A 27 -8.32 -11.31 -11.05
CA GLU A 27 -9.30 -11.20 -9.97
C GLU A 27 -9.78 -9.77 -9.74
N ILE A 28 -9.04 -8.78 -10.22
CA ILE A 28 -9.27 -7.37 -9.88
C ILE A 28 -9.79 -6.62 -11.10
N GLY A 29 -10.89 -5.87 -10.89
CA GLY A 29 -11.48 -5.03 -11.93
C GLY A 29 -11.70 -3.58 -11.52
N LEU A 30 -11.29 -3.21 -10.30
CA LEU A 30 -11.46 -1.86 -9.78
C LEU A 30 -10.40 -1.62 -8.71
N VAL A 31 -9.76 -0.46 -8.71
CA VAL A 31 -8.72 -0.16 -7.73
C VAL A 31 -9.04 1.10 -6.95
N ALA A 32 -8.80 1.05 -5.64
CA ALA A 32 -8.91 2.18 -4.72
C ALA A 32 -7.64 2.21 -3.87
N GLY A 33 -7.45 3.25 -3.09
CA GLY A 33 -6.27 3.36 -2.26
C GLY A 33 -6.54 4.00 -0.91
N VAL A 34 -5.66 3.69 0.03
CA VAL A 34 -5.68 4.29 1.36
C VAL A 34 -5.04 5.68 1.28
N PRO A 35 -5.71 6.74 1.74
CA PRO A 35 -5.11 8.07 1.73
C PRO A 35 -3.84 8.13 2.59
N ARG A 36 -2.83 8.81 2.19
CA ARG A 36 -2.69 9.57 0.93
C ARG A 36 -1.87 8.77 -0.09
N GLY A 37 -0.81 8.08 0.38
CA GLY A 37 0.10 7.35 -0.50
C GLY A 37 -0.57 6.25 -1.28
N GLY A 38 -1.49 5.53 -0.65
CA GLY A 38 -2.22 4.46 -1.32
C GLY A 38 -3.12 4.96 -2.45
N GLN A 39 -3.72 6.15 -2.29
CA GLN A 39 -4.52 6.73 -3.37
C GLN A 39 -3.66 7.07 -4.58
N LEU A 40 -2.48 7.63 -4.35
CA LEU A 40 -1.54 7.91 -5.42
C LEU A 40 -1.17 6.62 -6.16
N LEU A 41 -0.88 5.56 -5.39
CA LEU A 41 -0.55 4.25 -5.97
C LEU A 41 -1.71 3.67 -6.77
N ALA A 42 -2.95 3.84 -6.28
CA ALA A 42 -4.12 3.34 -6.98
C ALA A 42 -4.30 4.05 -8.33
N ILE A 43 -4.05 5.36 -8.37
CA ILE A 43 -4.10 6.13 -9.61
C ILE A 43 -3.01 5.66 -10.57
N LEU A 44 -1.79 5.46 -10.08
CA LEU A 44 -0.69 4.94 -10.89
C LEU A 44 -1.02 3.54 -11.43
N TYR A 45 -1.56 2.67 -10.58
CA TYR A 45 -1.99 1.33 -10.97
C TYR A 45 -3.05 1.38 -12.06
N SER A 46 -4.04 2.25 -11.87
CA SER A 46 -5.11 2.45 -12.84
C SER A 46 -4.56 2.80 -14.22
N HIS A 47 -3.65 3.76 -14.29
CA HIS A 47 -3.06 4.20 -15.54
C HIS A 47 -2.13 3.15 -16.15
N ARG A 48 -1.33 2.49 -15.31
CA ARG A 48 -0.33 1.55 -15.80
C ARG A 48 -0.96 0.28 -16.37
N PHE A 49 -2.06 -0.18 -15.77
CA PHE A 49 -2.67 -1.46 -16.13
C PHE A 49 -4.07 -1.32 -16.72
N ASP A 50 -4.50 -0.09 -16.93
CA ASP A 50 -5.81 0.23 -17.52
C ASP A 50 -6.97 -0.40 -16.73
N VAL A 51 -6.90 -0.27 -15.40
CA VAL A 51 -7.94 -0.76 -14.47
C VAL A 51 -8.70 0.45 -13.94
N PRO A 52 -10.05 0.45 -13.94
CA PRO A 52 -10.82 1.56 -13.40
C PRO A 52 -10.44 1.90 -11.95
N TYR A 53 -10.46 3.19 -11.64
CA TYR A 53 -10.14 3.73 -10.32
C TYR A 53 -11.38 4.30 -9.66
N THR A 54 -11.48 4.11 -8.33
CA THR A 54 -12.47 4.81 -7.49
C THR A 54 -11.77 5.36 -6.25
N GLU A 55 -12.24 6.50 -5.78
CA GLU A 55 -11.68 7.08 -4.55
C GLU A 55 -12.32 6.53 -3.27
N TYR A 56 -13.38 5.72 -3.41
CA TYR A 56 -14.11 5.19 -2.26
C TYR A 56 -13.92 3.70 -2.09
N ILE A 57 -13.47 3.28 -0.90
CA ILE A 57 -13.41 1.88 -0.52
C ILE A 57 -14.83 1.43 -0.17
N SER A 58 -15.24 0.27 -0.68
CA SER A 58 -16.62 -0.19 -0.53
C SER A 58 -16.70 -1.71 -0.57
N ASN A 59 -17.72 -2.28 0.08
CA ASN A 59 -18.03 -3.71 -0.01
C ASN A 59 -18.90 -4.07 -1.22
N HIS A 60 -19.34 -3.05 -1.98
CA HIS A 60 -20.27 -3.28 -3.09
C HIS A 60 -19.63 -3.86 -4.34
N TYR A 61 -18.31 -3.76 -4.46
CA TYR A 61 -17.58 -4.22 -5.65
C TYR A 61 -16.73 -5.42 -5.27
N PRO A 62 -17.12 -6.64 -5.71
CA PRO A 62 -16.42 -7.86 -5.28
C PRO A 62 -15.01 -8.01 -5.81
N HIS A 63 -14.63 -7.22 -6.82
CA HIS A 63 -13.33 -7.32 -7.48
C HIS A 63 -12.47 -6.07 -7.25
N MET A 64 -12.67 -5.42 -6.10
CA MET A 64 -11.90 -4.23 -5.73
C MET A 64 -10.56 -4.61 -5.10
N LEU A 65 -9.52 -3.91 -5.53
CA LEU A 65 -8.21 -3.94 -4.87
C LEU A 65 -8.00 -2.63 -4.13
N VAL A 66 -7.63 -2.72 -2.86
CA VAL A 66 -7.28 -1.54 -2.04
C VAL A 66 -5.77 -1.54 -1.85
N LEU A 67 -5.12 -0.49 -2.34
CA LEU A 67 -3.66 -0.33 -2.27
C LEU A 67 -3.24 0.60 -1.16
N ASP A 68 -2.12 0.28 -0.52
CA ASP A 68 -1.38 1.19 0.35
C ASP A 68 0.10 1.03 0.04
N ASP A 69 0.91 1.97 0.52
CA ASP A 69 2.35 1.92 0.29
C ASP A 69 3.01 0.84 1.14
N ILE A 70 2.66 0.73 2.40
CA ILE A 70 3.30 -0.23 3.29
C ILE A 70 2.32 -0.82 4.32
N ALA A 71 2.46 -2.11 4.56
CA ALA A 71 1.85 -2.77 5.72
C ALA A 71 2.92 -2.83 6.81
N ASP A 72 2.97 -1.80 7.65
CA ASP A 72 3.99 -1.64 8.68
C ASP A 72 3.59 -2.38 9.97
N SER A 73 2.75 -1.78 10.80
CA SER A 73 2.19 -2.47 11.97
C SER A 73 1.01 -3.37 11.61
N GLY A 74 0.36 -3.07 10.51
CA GLY A 74 -0.85 -3.75 10.08
C GLY A 74 -2.13 -3.14 10.60
N LYS A 75 -2.04 -2.08 11.39
CA LYS A 75 -3.21 -1.47 12.02
C LYS A 75 -4.20 -0.92 11.00
N THR A 76 -3.71 -0.16 10.02
CA THR A 76 -4.57 0.46 9.00
C THR A 76 -5.36 -0.59 8.23
N PHE A 77 -4.67 -1.62 7.72
CA PHE A 77 -5.34 -2.68 6.97
C PHE A 77 -6.27 -3.51 7.84
N SER A 78 -5.89 -3.75 9.10
CA SER A 78 -6.74 -4.51 10.02
C SER A 78 -8.07 -3.80 10.28
N GLU A 79 -8.02 -2.48 10.46
CA GLU A 79 -9.21 -1.69 10.68
C GLU A 79 -10.08 -1.61 9.42
N LEU A 80 -9.44 -1.42 8.25
CA LEU A 80 -10.16 -1.39 6.98
C LEU A 80 -10.84 -2.73 6.70
N LYS A 81 -10.16 -3.84 6.98
CA LYS A 81 -10.72 -5.18 6.73
C LYS A 81 -11.95 -5.44 7.59
N LYS A 82 -11.99 -4.88 8.79
CA LYS A 82 -13.18 -5.00 9.65
C LYS A 82 -14.37 -4.29 9.07
N GLU A 83 -14.16 -3.09 8.54
CA GLU A 83 -15.23 -2.29 7.94
C GLU A 83 -15.57 -2.75 6.53
N PHE A 84 -14.55 -3.11 5.76
CA PHE A 84 -14.70 -3.52 4.36
C PHE A 84 -14.03 -4.89 4.15
N PRO A 85 -14.73 -5.99 4.51
CA PRO A 85 -14.13 -7.33 4.37
C PRO A 85 -14.07 -7.87 2.95
N ASN A 86 -14.82 -7.30 2.01
CA ASN A 86 -14.94 -7.86 0.66
C ASN A 86 -13.77 -7.53 -0.27
N PRO A 87 -13.20 -6.31 -0.28
CA PRO A 87 -12.06 -6.03 -1.15
C PRO A 87 -10.83 -6.87 -0.82
N LYS A 88 -9.94 -7.00 -1.79
CA LYS A 88 -8.60 -7.52 -1.57
C LYS A 88 -7.68 -6.36 -1.23
N TYR A 89 -6.65 -6.62 -0.46
CA TYR A 89 -5.73 -5.60 0.05
C TYR A 89 -4.32 -5.90 -0.41
N ALA A 90 -3.63 -4.86 -0.87
CA ALA A 90 -2.25 -5.00 -1.32
C ALA A 90 -1.38 -3.83 -0.85
N ALA A 91 -0.12 -4.10 -0.60
CA ALA A 91 0.88 -3.10 -0.24
C ALA A 91 2.09 -3.26 -1.13
N LEU A 92 2.77 -2.15 -1.44
CA LEU A 92 4.04 -2.23 -2.14
C LEU A 92 5.03 -3.05 -1.31
N GLN A 93 5.09 -2.76 -0.01
CA GLN A 93 5.98 -3.44 0.91
C GLN A 93 5.22 -3.92 2.14
N TYR A 94 5.61 -5.08 2.63
CA TYR A 94 4.97 -5.75 3.74
C TYR A 94 6.04 -6.14 4.76
N LYS A 95 5.95 -5.58 5.96
CA LYS A 95 6.86 -5.92 7.05
C LYS A 95 6.46 -7.23 7.69
N GLU A 96 7.43 -8.10 7.95
CA GLU A 96 7.18 -9.40 8.59
C GLU A 96 6.47 -9.26 9.93
N VAL A 97 6.74 -8.15 10.65
CA VAL A 97 6.15 -7.92 11.98
C VAL A 97 4.72 -7.40 11.93
N SER A 98 4.21 -7.07 10.74
CA SER A 98 2.84 -6.60 10.58
C SER A 98 1.86 -7.66 11.09
N THR A 99 0.85 -7.21 11.84
CA THR A 99 -0.22 -8.10 12.33
C THR A 99 -1.23 -8.44 11.24
N PHE A 100 -1.15 -7.75 10.09
CA PHE A 100 -2.01 -8.01 8.95
C PHE A 100 -1.13 -8.39 7.75
N LYS A 101 -1.42 -9.55 7.17
CA LYS A 101 -0.77 -9.95 5.93
C LYS A 101 -1.65 -9.55 4.76
N PRO A 102 -1.17 -8.66 3.86
CA PRO A 102 -1.96 -8.30 2.67
C PRO A 102 -2.20 -9.51 1.78
N ASP A 103 -3.29 -9.46 1.01
CA ASP A 103 -3.57 -10.53 0.04
C ASP A 103 -2.48 -10.59 -1.04
N TYR A 104 -1.96 -9.43 -1.42
CA TYR A 104 -0.88 -9.30 -2.39
C TYR A 104 0.13 -8.28 -1.91
N TYR A 105 1.39 -8.46 -2.25
CA TYR A 105 2.42 -7.47 -1.93
C TYR A 105 3.56 -7.53 -2.95
N GLY A 106 4.25 -6.40 -3.10
CA GLY A 106 5.38 -6.33 -4.01
C GLY A 106 6.63 -6.94 -3.40
N GLU A 107 6.91 -6.58 -2.14
CA GLU A 107 8.14 -7.00 -1.48
C GLU A 107 7.90 -7.19 0.02
N LYS A 108 8.40 -8.30 0.55
CA LYS A 108 8.40 -8.54 1.98
C LYS A 108 9.72 -8.04 2.56
N ILE A 109 9.64 -7.25 3.62
CA ILE A 109 10.83 -6.69 4.26
C ILE A 109 10.86 -7.06 5.74
N ASP A 110 12.08 -7.11 6.33
CA ASP A 110 12.21 -7.42 7.73
C ASP A 110 12.14 -6.15 8.59
N LYS A 111 12.12 -6.33 9.90
CA LYS A 111 11.97 -5.21 10.84
C LYS A 111 13.15 -4.23 10.80
N ASP A 112 14.30 -4.68 10.34
CA ASP A 112 15.55 -3.89 10.33
C ASP A 112 15.79 -3.19 9.01
N PHE A 113 14.84 -3.28 8.07
CA PHE A 113 14.98 -2.67 6.75
C PHE A 113 15.19 -1.16 6.83
N GLY A 114 14.60 -0.52 7.83
CA GLY A 114 14.70 0.92 8.03
C GLY A 114 13.42 1.64 7.59
N TRP A 115 13.48 2.97 7.62
CA TRP A 115 12.36 3.81 7.22
C TRP A 115 12.41 4.04 5.71
N ILE A 116 11.29 3.76 5.03
CA ILE A 116 11.22 3.90 3.58
C ILE A 116 10.76 5.32 3.23
N VAL A 117 11.48 5.94 2.30
CA VAL A 117 11.08 7.22 1.73
C VAL A 117 10.69 6.97 0.28
N TYR A 118 9.42 7.18 -0.02
CA TYR A 118 8.89 6.96 -1.37
C TYR A 118 9.19 8.17 -2.26
N PRO A 119 9.22 8.01 -3.58
CA PRO A 119 9.66 9.10 -4.47
C PRO A 119 8.74 10.33 -4.46
N TRP A 120 7.50 10.18 -4.01
CA TRP A 120 6.58 11.32 -3.88
C TRP A 120 6.69 12.04 -2.54
N GLU A 121 7.47 11.52 -1.59
CA GLU A 121 7.65 12.11 -0.28
C GLU A 121 8.82 13.07 -0.25
N LYS A 122 8.84 13.97 0.73
CA LYS A 122 10.01 14.82 0.95
C LYS A 122 11.19 13.96 1.35
N GLN A 123 12.37 14.28 0.83
CA GLN A 123 13.59 13.52 1.15
C GLN A 123 13.94 13.57 2.64
N ASP A 124 13.55 14.63 3.32
CA ASP A 124 13.79 14.81 4.75
C ASP A 124 12.60 14.41 5.60
N SER A 125 11.66 13.61 5.04
CA SER A 125 10.49 13.19 5.79
C SER A 125 10.90 12.41 7.04
N LYS A 126 10.10 12.60 8.10
CA LYS A 126 10.36 11.96 9.39
C LYS A 126 9.61 10.62 9.47
N PRO A 127 10.17 9.63 10.18
CA PRO A 127 9.50 8.34 10.33
C PRO A 127 8.34 8.43 11.32
N ILE A 128 7.20 8.95 10.83
CA ILE A 128 5.98 9.10 11.60
C ILE A 128 5.00 8.02 11.21
N GLN A 129 4.49 7.28 12.20
CA GLN A 129 3.51 6.23 11.96
C GLN A 129 2.13 6.85 11.75
N ASP A 130 1.38 6.35 10.77
CA ASP A 130 0.05 6.88 10.44
C ASP A 130 -0.89 6.88 11.63
N TYR A 131 -0.86 5.80 12.43
CA TYR A 131 -1.74 5.70 13.59
C TYR A 131 -1.42 6.75 14.67
N LEU A 132 -0.21 7.31 14.68
CA LEU A 132 0.15 8.38 15.59
C LEU A 132 -0.44 9.71 15.09
N ASP A 133 -0.48 9.92 13.78
CA ASP A 133 -1.07 11.13 13.20
C ASP A 133 -2.56 11.22 13.50
N ASN A 134 -3.24 10.10 13.54
CA ASN A 134 -4.68 10.04 13.79
C ASN A 134 -5.07 10.45 15.20
N LYS A 135 -4.12 10.69 16.07
CA LYS A 135 -4.38 11.14 17.43
C LYS A 135 -4.59 12.65 17.55
N LYS A 136 -4.40 13.34 16.47
CA LYS A 136 -4.58 14.79 16.45
C LYS A 136 -6.04 15.20 16.49
#